data_b909df14c1b922535925011963538334
#
_entry.id   b909df14c1b922535925011963538334
#
_cell.length_a   1.000
_cell.length_b   1.000
_cell.length_c   1.000
_cell.angle_alpha   90.00
_cell.angle_beta   90.00
_cell.angle_gamma   90.00
#
_symmetry.space_group_name_H-M   'P 1'
#
loop_
_entity.id
_entity.type
_entity.pdbx_description
1 polymer ?
#
loop_
_entity_poly.entity_id
_entity_poly.type
_entity_poly.pdbx_seq_one_letter_code
_entity_poly.pdbx_strand_id
1 'polypeptide(L)'
;MRLVLSGGAPLSPETHEQMNACLCATIIQGYGLTESTSCATVQDFYDKVYGRVGATTTVCDIKLVNWEEGNYRVTNKPFPQGELILGGDNMSAGYYKMPEKTAEDFTESDGRRWFRTGDIGEIHPDGVVKIIDRKKDLVKLQAGEYVSLGKVEAQLKTCPLIDNICVYGDSTKEFCVALVVPNQQQLKDLALKKGIGALSFEELCQSPEVERVVIGELNDHGKKSKLEKFELPAAVKLVTEVWSPDMGLVTAAFKLKRKDIQERYKHEINRMYAS
;
A
#
# COMPACT_ATOMS: atom_id res chain seq x y z
N MET A 1 1.51 -1.48 -28.33
CA MET A 1 2.36 -1.92 -27.20
C MET A 1 2.23 -3.42 -27.08
N ARG A 2 3.29 -4.18 -26.76
CA ARG A 2 3.20 -5.66 -26.67
C ARG A 2 3.30 -6.17 -25.26
N LEU A 3 3.99 -5.44 -24.41
CA LEU A 3 4.26 -5.81 -23.02
C LEU A 3 4.35 -4.55 -22.17
N VAL A 4 3.80 -4.59 -20.97
CA VAL A 4 3.93 -3.57 -19.94
C VAL A 4 4.44 -4.24 -18.68
N LEU A 5 5.45 -3.67 -18.04
CA LEU A 5 5.93 -4.09 -16.73
C LEU A 5 5.44 -3.09 -15.68
N SER A 6 4.75 -3.59 -14.67
CA SER A 6 4.32 -2.82 -13.51
C SER A 6 5.12 -3.24 -12.28
N GLY A 7 5.60 -2.28 -11.51
CA GLY A 7 6.37 -2.54 -10.29
C GLY A 7 6.48 -1.31 -9.40
N GLY A 8 7.09 -1.49 -8.23
CA GLY A 8 7.35 -0.41 -7.27
C GLY A 8 6.18 -0.08 -6.35
N ALA A 9 4.95 -0.52 -6.64
CA ALA A 9 3.78 -0.41 -5.77
C ALA A 9 2.83 -1.58 -6.03
N PRO A 10 1.94 -1.92 -5.08
CA PRO A 10 0.93 -2.95 -5.31
C PRO A 10 -0.01 -2.57 -6.46
N LEU A 11 -0.31 -3.55 -7.32
CA LEU A 11 -1.33 -3.45 -8.36
C LEU A 11 -2.45 -4.43 -8.02
N SER A 12 -3.68 -3.93 -7.87
CA SER A 12 -4.82 -4.80 -7.55
C SER A 12 -5.10 -5.77 -8.69
N PRO A 13 -5.57 -7.00 -8.38
CA PRO A 13 -5.94 -7.98 -9.41
C PRO A 13 -6.94 -7.41 -10.41
N GLU A 14 -7.94 -6.67 -9.94
CA GLU A 14 -8.99 -6.07 -10.76
C GLU A 14 -8.42 -5.02 -11.72
N THR A 15 -7.55 -4.14 -11.24
CA THR A 15 -6.88 -3.13 -12.09
C THR A 15 -5.97 -3.81 -13.10
N HIS A 16 -5.24 -4.86 -12.70
CA HIS A 16 -4.37 -5.62 -13.58
C HIS A 16 -5.17 -6.25 -14.73
N GLU A 17 -6.29 -6.90 -14.42
CA GLU A 17 -7.19 -7.52 -15.41
C GLU A 17 -7.78 -6.47 -16.37
N GLN A 18 -8.31 -5.37 -15.83
CA GLN A 18 -8.89 -4.29 -16.62
C GLN A 18 -7.86 -3.66 -17.57
N MET A 19 -6.65 -3.41 -17.10
CA MET A 19 -5.58 -2.83 -17.92
C MET A 19 -5.16 -3.78 -19.04
N ASN A 20 -5.07 -5.09 -18.80
CA ASN A 20 -4.83 -6.09 -19.83
C ASN A 20 -5.90 -6.03 -20.93
N ALA A 21 -7.16 -5.93 -20.52
CA ALA A 21 -8.29 -5.86 -21.46
C ALA A 21 -8.29 -4.55 -22.25
N CYS A 22 -8.12 -3.40 -21.59
CA CYS A 22 -8.16 -2.08 -22.22
C CYS A 22 -7.01 -1.83 -23.17
N LEU A 23 -5.80 -2.25 -22.81
CA LEU A 23 -4.59 -2.02 -23.61
C LEU A 23 -4.35 -3.10 -24.67
N CYS A 24 -5.10 -4.21 -24.65
CA CYS A 24 -4.85 -5.39 -25.47
C CYS A 24 -3.35 -5.80 -25.46
N ALA A 25 -2.70 -5.66 -24.30
CA ALA A 25 -1.29 -5.92 -24.07
C ALA A 25 -1.11 -6.74 -22.81
N THR A 26 -0.12 -7.62 -22.78
CA THR A 26 0.20 -8.36 -21.56
C THR A 26 0.85 -7.40 -20.55
N ILE A 27 0.26 -7.25 -19.39
CA ILE A 27 0.86 -6.57 -18.24
C ILE A 27 1.40 -7.64 -17.31
N ILE A 28 2.64 -7.53 -16.92
CA ILE A 28 3.29 -8.38 -15.92
C ILE A 28 3.72 -7.54 -14.72
N GLN A 29 3.78 -8.15 -13.58
CA GLN A 29 4.28 -7.51 -12.37
C GLN A 29 5.70 -7.96 -12.07
N GLY A 30 6.49 -7.06 -11.49
CA GLY A 30 7.78 -7.35 -10.90
C GLY A 30 7.89 -6.75 -9.51
N TYR A 31 8.67 -7.39 -8.65
CA TYR A 31 8.96 -6.90 -7.32
C TYR A 31 10.46 -6.76 -7.12
N GLY A 32 10.84 -5.73 -6.43
CA GLY A 32 12.20 -5.45 -6.02
C GLY A 32 12.30 -4.10 -5.33
N LEU A 33 13.49 -3.83 -4.83
CA LEU A 33 13.81 -2.64 -4.06
C LEU A 33 15.12 -2.04 -4.58
N THR A 34 15.43 -0.83 -4.16
CA THR A 34 16.73 -0.21 -4.44
C THR A 34 17.86 -1.08 -3.91
N GLU A 35 17.67 -1.69 -2.77
CA GLU A 35 18.60 -2.57 -2.08
C GLU A 35 18.87 -3.89 -2.83
N SER A 36 17.95 -4.33 -3.69
CA SER A 36 18.10 -5.48 -4.59
C SER A 36 18.40 -5.09 -6.04
N THR A 37 18.91 -3.87 -6.26
CA THR A 37 19.18 -3.31 -7.60
C THR A 37 18.02 -3.44 -8.57
N SER A 38 16.83 -3.09 -8.10
CA SER A 38 15.53 -3.01 -8.77
C SER A 38 14.72 -4.30 -8.84
N CYS A 39 15.30 -5.47 -9.12
CA CYS A 39 14.51 -6.64 -9.51
C CYS A 39 14.90 -7.89 -8.73
N ALA A 40 13.97 -8.39 -7.94
CA ALA A 40 14.07 -9.68 -7.26
C ALA A 40 13.18 -10.76 -7.90
N THR A 41 11.96 -10.37 -8.33
CA THR A 41 11.04 -11.30 -9.02
C THR A 41 10.39 -10.64 -10.23
N VAL A 42 9.99 -11.46 -11.20
CA VAL A 42 9.25 -11.05 -12.39
C VAL A 42 8.21 -12.11 -12.72
N GLN A 43 6.99 -11.67 -12.99
CA GLN A 43 5.92 -12.53 -13.45
C GLN A 43 6.21 -13.04 -14.87
N ASP A 44 5.96 -14.32 -15.11
CA ASP A 44 6.10 -14.90 -16.44
C ASP A 44 5.06 -14.30 -17.41
N PHE A 45 5.45 -14.12 -18.66
CA PHE A 45 4.58 -13.58 -19.71
C PHE A 45 3.28 -14.39 -19.88
N TYR A 46 3.32 -15.68 -19.66
CA TYR A 46 2.19 -16.59 -19.79
C TYR A 46 1.42 -16.81 -18.48
N ASP A 47 1.93 -16.30 -17.34
CA ASP A 47 1.19 -16.35 -16.08
C ASP A 47 -0.03 -15.41 -16.15
N LYS A 48 -1.21 -15.99 -16.04
CA LYS A 48 -2.51 -15.26 -16.07
C LYS A 48 -3.13 -15.11 -14.68
N VAL A 49 -2.40 -15.41 -13.62
CA VAL A 49 -2.88 -15.23 -12.27
C VAL A 49 -2.49 -13.83 -11.78
N TYR A 50 -3.48 -12.99 -11.56
CA TYR A 50 -3.28 -11.62 -11.12
C TYR A 50 -2.95 -11.52 -9.61
N GLY A 51 -2.33 -10.42 -9.20
CA GLY A 51 -2.02 -10.15 -7.79
C GLY A 51 -0.76 -10.86 -7.28
N ARG A 52 0.05 -11.47 -8.17
CA ARG A 52 1.35 -12.09 -7.88
C ARG A 52 2.47 -11.32 -8.57
N VAL A 53 3.67 -11.40 -8.04
CA VAL A 53 4.83 -10.65 -8.54
C VAL A 53 5.87 -11.53 -9.25
N GLY A 54 5.52 -12.80 -9.49
CA GLY A 54 6.34 -13.75 -10.22
C GLY A 54 7.34 -14.52 -9.39
N ALA A 55 8.13 -15.35 -10.06
CA ALA A 55 9.21 -16.11 -9.47
C ALA A 55 10.50 -15.27 -9.38
N THR A 56 11.49 -15.77 -8.62
CA THR A 56 12.80 -15.13 -8.49
C THR A 56 13.53 -15.03 -9.83
N THR A 57 14.27 -13.93 -9.99
CA THR A 57 15.27 -13.85 -11.08
C THR A 57 16.44 -14.79 -10.79
N THR A 58 17.23 -15.11 -11.80
CA THR A 58 18.36 -16.06 -11.69
C THR A 58 19.48 -15.60 -10.77
N VAL A 59 19.52 -14.32 -10.42
CA VAL A 59 20.54 -13.70 -9.56
C VAL A 59 20.04 -13.42 -8.12
N CYS A 60 18.78 -13.77 -7.83
CA CYS A 60 18.15 -13.50 -6.56
C CYS A 60 17.58 -14.77 -5.93
N ASP A 61 17.90 -14.98 -4.67
CA ASP A 61 17.28 -15.99 -3.82
C ASP A 61 16.27 -15.33 -2.89
N ILE A 62 15.21 -16.05 -2.55
CA ILE A 62 14.20 -15.61 -1.57
C ILE A 62 14.01 -16.67 -0.50
N LYS A 63 13.96 -16.24 0.76
CA LYS A 63 13.51 -17.07 1.87
C LYS A 63 12.46 -16.33 2.70
N LEU A 64 11.58 -17.11 3.34
CA LEU A 64 10.61 -16.59 4.30
C LEU A 64 11.13 -16.78 5.71
N VAL A 65 10.94 -15.76 6.55
CA VAL A 65 11.22 -15.83 7.99
C VAL A 65 9.93 -15.49 8.75
N ASN A 66 9.63 -16.26 9.79
CA ASN A 66 8.46 -16.01 10.62
C ASN A 66 8.46 -14.58 11.15
N TRP A 67 7.28 -13.98 11.10
CA TRP A 67 7.00 -12.76 11.82
C TRP A 67 5.83 -13.00 12.79
N GLU A 68 6.20 -13.30 14.03
CA GLU A 68 5.26 -13.77 15.05
C GLU A 68 4.23 -12.69 15.44
N GLU A 69 4.63 -11.43 15.48
CA GLU A 69 3.74 -10.31 15.83
C GLU A 69 2.55 -10.19 14.87
N GLY A 70 2.76 -10.41 13.57
CA GLY A 70 1.72 -10.38 12.55
C GLY A 70 1.06 -11.74 12.29
N ASN A 71 1.47 -12.79 13.00
CA ASN A 71 1.02 -14.18 12.79
C ASN A 71 1.29 -14.71 11.36
N TYR A 72 2.36 -14.22 10.70
CA TYR A 72 2.82 -14.72 9.42
C TYR A 72 3.95 -15.73 9.64
N ARG A 73 3.69 -17.00 9.33
CA ARG A 73 4.59 -18.12 9.59
C ARG A 73 4.78 -18.98 8.35
N VAL A 74 5.97 -19.55 8.20
CA VAL A 74 6.27 -20.52 7.13
C VAL A 74 5.41 -21.78 7.20
N THR A 75 4.75 -22.02 8.34
CA THR A 75 3.81 -23.12 8.55
C THR A 75 2.36 -22.76 8.19
N ASN A 76 2.08 -21.52 7.84
CA ASN A 76 0.72 -21.09 7.49
C ASN A 76 0.18 -21.86 6.27
N LYS A 77 -1.12 -22.04 6.25
CA LYS A 77 -1.86 -22.72 5.18
C LYS A 77 -2.85 -21.73 4.57
N PRO A 78 -3.16 -21.80 3.26
CA PRO A 78 -2.73 -22.83 2.30
C PRO A 78 -1.28 -22.65 1.81
N PHE A 79 -0.67 -21.48 2.00
CA PHE A 79 0.70 -21.19 1.55
C PHE A 79 1.57 -20.71 2.71
N PRO A 80 2.89 -21.05 2.69
CA PRO A 80 3.86 -20.49 3.63
C PRO A 80 3.90 -18.97 3.54
N GLN A 81 3.90 -18.28 4.69
CA GLN A 81 3.93 -16.82 4.78
C GLN A 81 5.04 -16.36 5.72
N GLY A 82 5.50 -15.13 5.56
CA GLY A 82 6.53 -14.56 6.41
C GLY A 82 7.16 -13.30 5.83
N GLU A 83 8.14 -12.77 6.54
CA GLU A 83 8.99 -11.72 6.00
C GLU A 83 9.85 -12.27 4.87
N LEU A 84 9.84 -11.56 3.75
CA LEU A 84 10.71 -11.86 2.62
C LEU A 84 12.13 -11.40 2.93
N ILE A 85 13.08 -12.31 2.83
CA ILE A 85 14.50 -12.02 2.90
C ILE A 85 15.09 -12.31 1.53
N LEU A 86 15.69 -11.29 0.91
CA LEU A 86 16.33 -11.40 -0.40
C LEU A 86 17.82 -11.66 -0.26
N GLY A 87 18.37 -12.49 -1.11
CA GLY A 87 19.81 -12.76 -1.16
C GLY A 87 20.32 -12.92 -2.57
N GLY A 88 21.61 -12.73 -2.76
CA GLY A 88 22.26 -12.94 -4.06
C GLY A 88 23.21 -11.81 -4.45
N ASP A 89 23.73 -11.92 -5.65
CA ASP A 89 24.74 -10.99 -6.18
C ASP A 89 24.17 -9.62 -6.55
N ASN A 90 22.84 -9.51 -6.62
CA ASN A 90 22.13 -8.26 -6.89
C ASN A 90 21.87 -7.44 -5.62
N MET A 91 22.33 -7.86 -4.44
CA MET A 91 22.19 -7.07 -3.23
C MET A 91 23.18 -5.91 -3.22
N SER A 92 22.70 -4.70 -2.89
CA SER A 92 23.54 -3.51 -2.79
C SER A 92 24.56 -3.62 -1.67
N ALA A 93 25.62 -2.79 -1.74
CA ALA A 93 26.65 -2.73 -0.69
C ALA A 93 26.13 -2.19 0.65
N GLY A 94 24.96 -1.53 0.65
CA GLY A 94 24.34 -0.95 1.83
C GLY A 94 23.97 0.51 1.64
N TYR A 95 23.65 1.18 2.72
CA TYR A 95 23.24 2.58 2.73
C TYR A 95 24.44 3.53 2.86
N TYR A 96 24.51 4.52 1.97
CA TYR A 96 25.63 5.46 1.94
C TYR A 96 25.75 6.24 3.25
N LYS A 97 26.93 6.19 3.88
CA LYS A 97 27.24 6.83 5.17
C LYS A 97 26.31 6.42 6.34
N MET A 98 25.66 5.24 6.24
CA MET A 98 24.79 4.72 7.30
C MET A 98 25.21 3.27 7.67
N PRO A 99 26.38 3.07 8.29
CA PRO A 99 26.89 1.72 8.57
C PRO A 99 26.02 0.96 9.56
N GLU A 100 25.47 1.61 10.57
CA GLU A 100 24.59 0.99 11.57
C GLU A 100 23.31 0.46 10.91
N LYS A 101 22.66 1.28 10.08
CA LYS A 101 21.46 0.88 9.34
C LYS A 101 21.77 -0.24 8.33
N THR A 102 22.95 -0.20 7.72
CA THR A 102 23.40 -1.27 6.83
C THR A 102 23.57 -2.59 7.60
N ALA A 103 24.18 -2.57 8.77
CA ALA A 103 24.37 -3.76 9.60
C ALA A 103 23.04 -4.32 10.16
N GLU A 104 22.04 -3.46 10.36
CA GLU A 104 20.70 -3.86 10.79
C GLU A 104 19.95 -4.65 9.70
N ASP A 105 19.99 -4.15 8.46
CA ASP A 105 19.15 -4.66 7.37
C ASP A 105 19.87 -5.71 6.50
N PHE A 106 21.20 -5.68 6.46
CA PHE A 106 22.01 -6.62 5.67
C PHE A 106 22.78 -7.57 6.57
N THR A 107 22.74 -8.85 6.25
CA THR A 107 23.47 -9.91 6.94
C THR A 107 24.23 -10.76 5.94
N GLU A 108 25.30 -11.41 6.38
CA GLU A 108 26.03 -12.38 5.57
C GLU A 108 25.85 -13.78 6.18
N SER A 109 25.47 -14.73 5.37
CA SER A 109 25.30 -16.13 5.74
C SER A 109 25.53 -17.03 4.54
N ASP A 110 26.23 -18.15 4.75
CA ASP A 110 26.52 -19.17 3.73
C ASP A 110 27.21 -18.59 2.47
N GLY A 111 28.10 -17.61 2.68
CA GLY A 111 28.81 -16.93 1.60
C GLY A 111 27.94 -16.03 0.73
N ARG A 112 26.75 -15.69 1.19
CA ARG A 112 25.81 -14.82 0.51
C ARG A 112 25.42 -13.63 1.36
N ARG A 113 25.14 -12.54 0.68
CA ARG A 113 24.58 -11.33 1.29
C ARG A 113 23.06 -11.40 1.25
N TRP A 114 22.44 -11.20 2.41
CA TRP A 114 21.00 -11.21 2.60
C TRP A 114 20.49 -9.86 3.08
N PHE A 115 19.32 -9.48 2.58
CA PHE A 115 18.66 -8.22 2.92
C PHE A 115 17.27 -8.48 3.50
N ARG A 116 16.98 -7.87 4.62
CA ARG A 116 15.67 -7.88 5.28
C ARG A 116 14.77 -6.82 4.66
N THR A 117 13.79 -7.23 3.89
CA THR A 117 12.96 -6.29 3.11
C THR A 117 11.95 -5.52 3.95
N GLY A 118 11.51 -6.11 5.07
CA GLY A 118 10.35 -5.65 5.83
C GLY A 118 9.02 -5.86 5.10
N ASP A 119 9.03 -6.52 3.94
CA ASP A 119 7.82 -6.89 3.21
C ASP A 119 7.39 -8.31 3.61
N ILE A 120 6.09 -8.52 3.78
CA ILE A 120 5.48 -9.81 4.06
C ILE A 120 4.99 -10.41 2.75
N GLY A 121 5.29 -11.66 2.54
CA GLY A 121 4.86 -12.37 1.35
C GLY A 121 4.44 -13.81 1.62
N GLU A 122 3.90 -14.43 0.59
CA GLU A 122 3.64 -15.86 0.51
C GLU A 122 4.30 -16.46 -0.72
N ILE A 123 4.71 -17.72 -0.61
CA ILE A 123 5.30 -18.46 -1.74
C ILE A 123 4.33 -19.58 -2.12
N HIS A 124 3.93 -19.57 -3.39
CA HIS A 124 3.04 -20.55 -3.96
C HIS A 124 3.78 -21.83 -4.39
N PRO A 125 3.09 -22.97 -4.60
CA PRO A 125 3.73 -24.24 -4.97
C PRO A 125 4.49 -24.20 -6.32
N ASP A 126 4.14 -23.24 -7.18
CA ASP A 126 4.81 -22.98 -8.46
C ASP A 126 6.06 -22.09 -8.33
N GLY A 127 6.47 -21.76 -7.10
CA GLY A 127 7.62 -20.90 -6.81
C GLY A 127 7.34 -19.40 -6.98
N VAL A 128 6.11 -19.02 -7.30
CA VAL A 128 5.72 -17.62 -7.49
C VAL A 128 5.47 -16.94 -6.14
N VAL A 129 5.93 -15.72 -6.03
CA VAL A 129 5.78 -14.86 -4.84
C VAL A 129 4.56 -13.97 -5.00
N LYS A 130 3.84 -13.78 -3.89
CA LYS A 130 2.83 -12.73 -3.75
C LYS A 130 3.19 -11.87 -2.54
N ILE A 131 3.21 -10.57 -2.73
CA ILE A 131 3.39 -9.61 -1.65
C ILE A 131 2.03 -9.44 -0.94
N ILE A 132 2.03 -9.64 0.36
CA ILE A 132 0.84 -9.47 1.20
C ILE A 132 0.79 -8.06 1.75
N ASP A 133 1.94 -7.61 2.34
CA ASP A 133 1.98 -6.34 3.06
C ASP A 133 3.41 -5.87 3.36
N ARG A 134 3.50 -4.73 4.06
CA ARG A 134 4.72 -4.25 4.69
C ARG A 134 4.59 -4.24 6.20
N LYS A 135 5.61 -4.70 6.93
CA LYS A 135 5.63 -4.65 8.39
C LYS A 135 5.33 -3.24 8.94
N LYS A 136 5.87 -2.21 8.29
CA LYS A 136 5.68 -0.80 8.70
C LYS A 136 4.30 -0.24 8.40
N ASP A 137 3.56 -0.88 7.50
CA ASP A 137 2.20 -0.49 7.10
C ASP A 137 1.13 -1.35 7.81
N LEU A 138 1.56 -2.38 8.56
CA LEU A 138 0.69 -3.18 9.41
C LEU A 138 0.56 -2.52 10.79
N VAL A 139 -0.66 -2.17 11.14
CA VAL A 139 -0.99 -1.60 12.44
C VAL A 139 -1.91 -2.55 13.19
N LYS A 140 -1.53 -2.90 14.42
CA LYS A 140 -2.40 -3.62 15.34
C LYS A 140 -3.28 -2.63 16.07
N LEU A 141 -4.59 -2.70 15.86
CA LEU A 141 -5.55 -1.88 16.58
C LEU A 141 -5.72 -2.34 18.03
N GLN A 142 -6.35 -1.52 18.86
CA GLN A 142 -6.54 -1.77 20.28
C GLN A 142 -7.28 -3.10 20.56
N ALA A 143 -8.24 -3.47 19.73
CA ALA A 143 -8.99 -4.73 19.84
C ALA A 143 -8.21 -5.96 19.35
N GLY A 144 -7.02 -5.76 18.79
CA GLY A 144 -6.09 -6.81 18.37
C GLY A 144 -6.08 -7.13 16.89
N GLU A 145 -6.96 -6.53 16.09
CA GLU A 145 -6.97 -6.70 14.63
C GLU A 145 -5.75 -6.02 14.00
N TYR A 146 -5.19 -6.69 12.99
CA TYR A 146 -4.13 -6.13 12.16
C TYR A 146 -4.72 -5.52 10.90
N VAL A 147 -4.48 -4.23 10.71
CA VAL A 147 -4.89 -3.48 9.52
C VAL A 147 -3.67 -3.21 8.65
N SER A 148 -3.77 -3.64 7.41
CA SER A 148 -2.84 -3.28 6.35
C SER A 148 -3.22 -1.91 5.77
N LEU A 149 -2.55 -0.86 6.24
CA LEU A 149 -2.84 0.49 5.76
C LEU A 149 -2.64 0.62 4.25
N GLY A 150 -1.58 0.00 3.71
CA GLY A 150 -1.29 0.02 2.28
C GLY A 150 -2.33 -0.72 1.44
N LYS A 151 -2.85 -1.87 1.92
CA LYS A 151 -3.95 -2.60 1.27
C LYS A 151 -5.21 -1.75 1.24
N VAL A 152 -5.59 -1.16 2.38
CA VAL A 152 -6.78 -0.32 2.49
C VAL A 152 -6.69 0.88 1.53
N GLU A 153 -5.56 1.57 1.52
CA GLU A 153 -5.30 2.69 0.61
C GLU A 153 -5.39 2.28 -0.86
N ALA A 154 -4.78 1.16 -1.23
CA ALA A 154 -4.80 0.66 -2.60
C ALA A 154 -6.23 0.35 -3.08
N GLN A 155 -7.06 -0.21 -2.22
CA GLN A 155 -8.47 -0.50 -2.54
C GLN A 155 -9.32 0.77 -2.59
N LEU A 156 -9.21 1.64 -1.59
CA LEU A 156 -10.00 2.87 -1.54
C LEU A 156 -9.61 3.87 -2.63
N LYS A 157 -8.36 3.87 -3.07
CA LYS A 157 -7.87 4.73 -4.16
C LYS A 157 -8.48 4.39 -5.52
N THR A 158 -9.09 3.22 -5.69
CA THR A 158 -9.86 2.90 -6.90
C THR A 158 -11.22 3.59 -6.97
N CYS A 159 -11.66 4.25 -5.89
CA CYS A 159 -12.87 5.05 -5.88
C CYS A 159 -12.67 6.33 -6.70
N PRO A 160 -13.56 6.64 -7.67
CA PRO A 160 -13.43 7.84 -8.50
C PRO A 160 -13.42 9.17 -7.75
N LEU A 161 -13.92 9.19 -6.50
CA LEU A 161 -13.87 10.36 -5.63
C LEU A 161 -12.46 10.71 -5.14
N ILE A 162 -11.48 9.83 -5.30
CA ILE A 162 -10.19 9.90 -4.61
C ILE A 162 -9.06 10.10 -5.61
N ASP A 163 -8.33 11.19 -5.47
CA ASP A 163 -7.06 11.39 -6.16
C ASP A 163 -5.90 10.81 -5.34
N ASN A 164 -5.94 10.98 -4.00
CA ASN A 164 -4.99 10.35 -3.10
C ASN A 164 -5.59 10.12 -1.70
N ILE A 165 -5.05 9.15 -0.96
CA ILE A 165 -5.51 8.81 0.38
C ILE A 165 -4.35 8.33 1.24
N CYS A 166 -4.33 8.72 2.51
CA CYS A 166 -3.43 8.19 3.54
C CYS A 166 -4.26 7.73 4.73
N VAL A 167 -4.26 6.43 4.98
CA VAL A 167 -4.95 5.83 6.12
C VAL A 167 -4.02 5.83 7.33
N TYR A 168 -4.56 6.21 8.48
CA TYR A 168 -3.87 6.20 9.76
C TYR A 168 -4.57 5.26 10.74
N GLY A 169 -3.79 4.49 11.45
CA GLY A 169 -4.20 3.66 12.57
C GLY A 169 -3.11 3.69 13.65
N ASP A 170 -3.49 3.38 14.88
CA ASP A 170 -2.60 3.35 16.03
C ASP A 170 -3.04 2.26 17.01
N SER A 171 -2.07 1.63 17.70
CA SER A 171 -2.34 0.53 18.63
C SER A 171 -3.19 0.92 19.86
N THR A 172 -3.33 2.21 20.13
CA THR A 172 -4.18 2.75 21.20
C THR A 172 -5.59 3.11 20.72
N LYS A 173 -5.88 2.88 19.43
CA LYS A 173 -7.14 3.25 18.79
C LYS A 173 -7.93 2.03 18.34
N GLU A 174 -9.25 2.12 18.40
CA GLU A 174 -10.17 1.04 18.01
C GLU A 174 -10.42 0.97 16.50
N PHE A 175 -10.13 2.04 15.77
CA PHE A 175 -10.43 2.17 14.34
C PHE A 175 -9.38 2.98 13.58
N CYS A 176 -9.39 2.87 12.27
CA CYS A 176 -8.59 3.70 11.38
C CYS A 176 -9.34 4.97 10.97
N VAL A 177 -8.58 6.01 10.62
CA VAL A 177 -9.08 7.26 10.02
C VAL A 177 -8.32 7.52 8.72
N ALA A 178 -8.84 8.41 7.86
CA ALA A 178 -8.18 8.69 6.60
C ALA A 178 -8.11 10.19 6.27
N LEU A 179 -6.95 10.59 5.75
CA LEU A 179 -6.76 11.86 5.07
C LEU A 179 -6.98 11.62 3.57
N VAL A 180 -7.87 12.38 2.97
CA VAL A 180 -8.32 12.18 1.59
C VAL A 180 -8.08 13.43 0.77
N VAL A 181 -7.34 13.31 -0.33
CA VAL A 181 -7.29 14.30 -1.39
C VAL A 181 -8.39 13.94 -2.37
N PRO A 182 -9.52 14.64 -2.36
CA PRO A 182 -10.65 14.30 -3.22
C PRO A 182 -10.42 14.78 -4.66
N ASN A 183 -10.99 14.05 -5.61
CA ASN A 183 -11.11 14.55 -6.98
C ASN A 183 -12.10 15.72 -7.03
N GLN A 184 -11.63 16.88 -7.45
CA GLN A 184 -12.39 18.13 -7.38
C GLN A 184 -13.72 18.04 -8.13
N GLN A 185 -13.73 17.48 -9.33
CA GLN A 185 -14.95 17.40 -10.15
C GLN A 185 -15.95 16.42 -9.54
N GLN A 186 -15.47 15.24 -9.15
CA GLN A 186 -16.32 14.21 -8.55
C GLN A 186 -16.92 14.65 -7.20
N LEU A 187 -16.15 15.40 -6.41
CA LEU A 187 -16.65 15.94 -5.14
C LEU A 187 -17.76 16.96 -5.34
N LYS A 188 -17.60 17.88 -6.33
CA LYS A 188 -18.64 18.85 -6.69
C LYS A 188 -19.91 18.15 -7.19
N ASP A 189 -19.76 17.18 -8.08
CA ASP A 189 -20.89 16.42 -8.61
C ASP A 189 -21.63 15.65 -7.51
N LEU A 190 -20.89 15.06 -6.56
CA LEU A 190 -21.47 14.39 -5.40
C LEU A 190 -22.25 15.37 -4.51
N ALA A 191 -21.66 16.52 -4.19
CA ALA A 191 -22.30 17.54 -3.38
C ALA A 191 -23.62 18.02 -3.99
N LEU A 192 -23.63 18.28 -5.31
CA LEU A 192 -24.84 18.63 -6.03
C LEU A 192 -25.92 17.52 -5.98
N LYS A 193 -25.52 16.28 -6.19
CA LYS A 193 -26.43 15.11 -6.12
C LYS A 193 -27.05 14.94 -4.72
N LYS A 194 -26.31 15.29 -3.67
CA LYS A 194 -26.79 15.22 -2.27
C LYS A 194 -27.49 16.49 -1.80
N GLY A 195 -27.66 17.51 -2.66
CA GLY A 195 -28.35 18.74 -2.33
C GLY A 195 -27.60 19.70 -1.39
N ILE A 196 -26.27 19.57 -1.26
CA ILE A 196 -25.42 20.38 -0.37
C ILE A 196 -25.19 21.80 -0.97
N GLY A 197 -25.58 22.03 -2.23
CA GLY A 197 -25.46 23.33 -2.87
C GLY A 197 -24.15 23.54 -3.63
N ALA A 198 -24.05 24.72 -4.27
CA ALA A 198 -22.88 25.10 -5.06
C ALA A 198 -21.86 25.81 -4.19
N LEU A 199 -21.04 25.02 -3.49
CA LEU A 199 -19.92 25.50 -2.69
C LEU A 199 -18.61 25.46 -3.49
N SER A 200 -17.64 26.29 -3.11
CA SER A 200 -16.27 26.17 -3.62
C SER A 200 -15.63 24.86 -3.19
N PHE A 201 -14.56 24.45 -3.85
CA PHE A 201 -13.86 23.22 -3.50
C PHE A 201 -13.31 23.26 -2.07
N GLU A 202 -12.79 24.42 -1.67
CA GLU A 202 -12.28 24.68 -0.33
C GLU A 202 -13.39 24.56 0.73
N GLU A 203 -14.55 25.15 0.46
CA GLU A 203 -15.70 25.05 1.38
C GLU A 203 -16.22 23.61 1.48
N LEU A 204 -16.27 22.87 0.36
CA LEU A 204 -16.64 21.45 0.37
C LEU A 204 -15.67 20.62 1.23
N CYS A 205 -14.36 20.84 1.11
CA CYS A 205 -13.36 20.11 1.91
C CYS A 205 -13.35 20.49 3.41
N GLN A 206 -13.98 21.63 3.78
CA GLN A 206 -14.12 22.06 5.18
C GLN A 206 -15.47 21.69 5.78
N SER A 207 -16.41 21.21 4.97
CA SER A 207 -17.76 20.88 5.43
C SER A 207 -17.83 19.52 6.14
N PRO A 208 -18.23 19.46 7.42
CA PRO A 208 -18.45 18.20 8.13
C PRO A 208 -19.56 17.34 7.51
N GLU A 209 -20.51 17.98 6.82
CA GLU A 209 -21.58 17.27 6.11
C GLU A 209 -21.02 16.53 4.89
N VAL A 210 -20.14 17.18 4.13
CA VAL A 210 -19.47 16.58 2.98
C VAL A 210 -18.56 15.43 3.44
N GLU A 211 -17.80 15.59 4.54
CA GLU A 211 -16.99 14.53 5.11
C GLU A 211 -17.83 13.29 5.47
N ARG A 212 -19.02 13.48 6.06
CA ARG A 212 -19.96 12.38 6.34
C ARG A 212 -20.48 11.68 5.09
N VAL A 213 -20.73 12.43 4.03
CA VAL A 213 -21.14 11.84 2.75
C VAL A 213 -19.99 11.05 2.11
N VAL A 214 -18.80 11.64 2.08
CA VAL A 214 -17.61 11.00 1.49
C VAL A 214 -17.24 9.71 2.23
N ILE A 215 -17.26 9.70 3.57
CA ILE A 215 -16.96 8.47 4.32
C ILE A 215 -17.98 7.36 4.02
N GLY A 216 -19.26 7.71 3.83
CA GLY A 216 -20.30 6.76 3.42
C GLY A 216 -19.99 6.13 2.07
N GLU A 217 -19.69 6.94 1.06
CA GLU A 217 -19.35 6.45 -0.29
C GLU A 217 -18.05 5.62 -0.29
N LEU A 218 -17.03 6.03 0.49
CA LEU A 218 -15.78 5.28 0.64
C LEU A 218 -15.99 3.92 1.31
N ASN A 219 -16.79 3.88 2.37
CA ASN A 219 -17.07 2.64 3.08
C ASN A 219 -17.88 1.66 2.23
N ASP A 220 -18.82 2.16 1.44
CA ASP A 220 -19.56 1.33 0.50
C ASP A 220 -18.69 0.81 -0.65
N HIS A 221 -17.75 1.63 -1.13
CA HIS A 221 -16.73 1.19 -2.09
C HIS A 221 -15.79 0.15 -1.48
N GLY A 222 -15.31 0.36 -0.26
CA GLY A 222 -14.45 -0.56 0.47
C GLY A 222 -15.11 -1.94 0.70
N LYS A 223 -16.38 -1.97 1.09
CA LYS A 223 -17.16 -3.21 1.22
C LYS A 223 -17.25 -3.97 -0.12
N LYS A 224 -17.50 -3.27 -1.24
CA LYS A 224 -17.49 -3.87 -2.58
C LYS A 224 -16.12 -4.44 -2.95
N SER A 225 -15.06 -3.80 -2.49
CA SER A 225 -13.67 -4.24 -2.64
C SER A 225 -13.24 -5.29 -1.60
N LYS A 226 -14.18 -5.85 -0.83
CA LYS A 226 -13.97 -6.91 0.17
C LYS A 226 -13.04 -6.51 1.32
N LEU A 227 -13.03 -5.23 1.70
CA LEU A 227 -12.40 -4.80 2.95
C LEU A 227 -13.26 -5.24 4.15
N GLU A 228 -12.58 -5.72 5.19
CA GLU A 228 -13.20 -6.08 6.44
C GLU A 228 -13.71 -4.82 7.18
N LYS A 229 -14.66 -5.00 8.10
CA LYS A 229 -15.27 -3.88 8.82
C LYS A 229 -14.25 -3.03 9.58
N PHE A 230 -13.26 -3.66 10.19
CA PHE A 230 -12.19 -2.98 10.95
C PHE A 230 -11.13 -2.31 10.05
N GLU A 231 -11.09 -2.66 8.76
CA GLU A 231 -10.24 -2.00 7.76
C GLU A 231 -10.86 -0.72 7.20
N LEU A 232 -12.18 -0.53 7.36
CA LEU A 232 -12.87 0.65 6.87
C LEU A 232 -12.60 1.86 7.80
N PRO A 233 -12.17 3.01 7.26
CA PRO A 233 -12.00 4.21 8.08
C PRO A 233 -13.31 4.63 8.75
N ALA A 234 -13.25 5.00 10.03
CA ALA A 234 -14.41 5.50 10.76
C ALA A 234 -14.66 6.99 10.53
N ALA A 235 -13.61 7.75 10.20
CA ALA A 235 -13.68 9.16 9.87
C ALA A 235 -12.71 9.53 8.76
N VAL A 236 -13.04 10.59 8.03
CA VAL A 236 -12.16 11.18 7.01
C VAL A 236 -11.98 12.67 7.25
N LYS A 237 -10.81 13.16 6.86
CA LYS A 237 -10.57 14.60 6.67
C LYS A 237 -10.25 14.84 5.21
N LEU A 238 -11.02 15.71 4.57
CA LEU A 238 -10.76 16.15 3.21
C LEU A 238 -9.69 17.23 3.22
N VAL A 239 -8.69 17.08 2.36
CA VAL A 239 -7.59 18.04 2.22
C VAL A 239 -7.61 18.64 0.81
N THR A 240 -7.40 19.94 0.71
CA THR A 240 -7.43 20.67 -0.57
C THR A 240 -6.13 20.58 -1.34
N GLU A 241 -5.04 20.28 -0.64
CA GLU A 241 -3.70 20.26 -1.20
C GLU A 241 -3.45 18.96 -1.96
N VAL A 242 -3.02 19.06 -3.21
CA VAL A 242 -2.53 17.90 -3.98
C VAL A 242 -1.13 17.55 -3.50
N TRP A 243 -0.96 16.36 -2.94
CA TRP A 243 0.33 15.93 -2.42
C TRP A 243 1.34 15.73 -3.56
N SER A 244 2.42 16.49 -3.51
CA SER A 244 3.50 16.48 -4.50
C SER A 244 4.86 16.22 -3.86
N PRO A 245 5.89 15.82 -4.64
CA PRO A 245 7.26 15.70 -4.15
C PRO A 245 7.82 16.99 -3.56
N ASP A 246 7.46 18.14 -4.14
CA ASP A 246 7.92 19.47 -3.69
C ASP A 246 7.40 19.82 -2.29
N MET A 247 6.24 19.29 -1.93
CA MET A 247 5.69 19.42 -0.56
C MET A 247 6.35 18.48 0.46
N GLY A 248 7.18 17.55 0.01
CA GLY A 248 7.81 16.56 0.86
C GLY A 248 6.87 15.46 1.36
N LEU A 249 5.61 15.39 0.90
CA LEU A 249 4.60 14.44 1.36
C LEU A 249 4.57 13.13 0.57
N VAL A 250 5.14 13.14 -0.63
CA VAL A 250 5.35 11.95 -1.45
C VAL A 250 6.78 11.93 -1.98
N THR A 251 7.25 10.75 -2.37
CA THR A 251 8.55 10.62 -3.05
C THR A 251 8.45 11.08 -4.51
N ALA A 252 9.60 11.20 -5.21
CA ALA A 252 9.63 11.45 -6.65
C ALA A 252 8.86 10.39 -7.48
N ALA A 253 8.67 9.18 -6.94
CA ALA A 253 7.83 8.13 -7.52
C ALA A 253 6.38 8.16 -7.00
N PHE A 254 5.94 9.27 -6.40
CA PHE A 254 4.59 9.48 -5.84
C PHE A 254 4.19 8.46 -4.76
N LYS A 255 5.15 7.84 -4.06
CA LYS A 255 4.89 7.00 -2.89
C LYS A 255 4.68 7.89 -1.66
N LEU A 256 3.69 7.57 -0.84
CA LEU A 256 3.37 8.33 0.39
C LEU A 256 4.56 8.32 1.36
N LYS A 257 4.92 9.49 1.85
CA LYS A 257 5.81 9.67 2.99
C LYS A 257 4.96 9.76 4.26
N ARG A 258 4.51 8.60 4.72
CA ARG A 258 3.50 8.48 5.78
C ARG A 258 3.82 9.30 7.04
N LYS A 259 5.07 9.27 7.50
CA LYS A 259 5.49 10.03 8.68
C LYS A 259 5.34 11.54 8.47
N ASP A 260 5.77 12.05 7.31
CA ASP A 260 5.69 13.49 7.00
C ASP A 260 4.23 13.94 6.87
N ILE A 261 3.37 13.10 6.29
CA ILE A 261 1.92 13.33 6.21
C ILE A 261 1.30 13.35 7.61
N GLN A 262 1.62 12.36 8.46
CA GLN A 262 1.11 12.29 9.83
C GLN A 262 1.52 13.50 10.67
N GLU A 263 2.77 13.96 10.54
CA GLU A 263 3.25 15.13 11.25
C GLU A 263 2.55 16.41 10.79
N ARG A 264 2.41 16.59 9.48
CA ARG A 264 1.71 17.74 8.89
C ARG A 264 0.24 17.85 9.30
N TYR A 265 -0.46 16.72 9.32
CA TYR A 265 -1.91 16.68 9.62
C TYR A 265 -2.21 16.09 11.01
N LYS A 266 -1.26 16.21 11.94
CA LYS A 266 -1.39 15.66 13.30
C LYS A 266 -2.62 16.20 14.03
N HIS A 267 -2.92 17.47 13.85
CA HIS A 267 -4.08 18.12 14.47
C HIS A 267 -5.39 17.51 13.96
N GLU A 268 -5.52 17.36 12.66
CA GLU A 268 -6.69 16.79 11.99
C GLU A 268 -6.90 15.32 12.37
N ILE A 269 -5.80 14.54 12.39
CA ILE A 269 -5.83 13.14 12.85
C ILE A 269 -6.34 13.05 14.28
N ASN A 270 -5.80 13.83 15.19
CA ASN A 270 -6.24 13.84 16.58
C ASN A 270 -7.72 14.26 16.73
N ARG A 271 -8.18 15.22 15.95
CA ARG A 271 -9.58 15.65 15.93
C ARG A 271 -10.52 14.54 15.46
N MET A 272 -10.15 13.75 14.45
CA MET A 272 -10.94 12.61 13.98
C MET A 272 -11.10 11.52 15.05
N TYR A 273 -10.12 11.37 15.95
CA TYR A 273 -10.21 10.42 17.07
C TYR A 273 -10.91 10.99 18.31
N ALA A 274 -11.13 12.28 18.37
CA ALA A 274 -11.83 12.95 19.50
C ALA A 274 -13.33 13.13 19.25
N SER A 275 -13.78 12.90 18.01
CA SER A 275 -15.18 12.95 17.59
C SER A 275 -15.80 11.55 17.65
#